data_2384bb3827b1bd0ef3a90447da4eec7a
#
_entry.id   2384bb3827b1bd0ef3a90447da4eec7a
#
_cell.length_a   1.000
_cell.length_b   1.000
_cell.length_c   1.000
_cell.angle_alpha   90.00
_cell.angle_beta   90.00
_cell.angle_gamma   90.00
#
_symmetry.space_group_name_H-M   'P 1'
#
loop_
_entity.id
_entity.type
_entity.pdbx_description
1 polymer ?
#
loop_
_entity_poly.entity_id
_entity_poly.type
_entity_poly.pdbx_seq_one_letter_code
_entity_poly.pdbx_strand_id
1 'polypeptide(L)'
;MLQLARPSDWEEIQRLSVQIHDLHAAWRPDIYFHSEEPYPREKFLEDIRERMVYVAKIDGITAGYVVLAVMHKGGPGTVDQKLLRLESICVEESIRGHGIGKTMVEEVRALAKAFGCSQVILGVHPENDAAVGFYQKCGFTIQNIGMQKKV
;
A
#
# COMPACT_ATOMS: atom_id res chain seq x y z
N MET A 1 -15.56 -3.28 -4.21
CA MET A 1 -14.60 -2.39 -4.88
C MET A 1 -13.25 -3.07 -5.08
N LEU A 2 -12.61 -3.58 -4.04
CA LEU A 2 -11.38 -4.37 -4.18
C LEU A 2 -11.66 -5.78 -4.68
N GLN A 3 -10.96 -6.20 -5.70
CA GLN A 3 -10.99 -7.56 -6.23
C GLN A 3 -9.55 -8.02 -6.52
N LEU A 4 -9.32 -9.33 -6.44
CA LEU A 4 -8.00 -9.89 -6.72
C LEU A 4 -7.54 -9.46 -8.12
N ALA A 5 -6.31 -8.96 -8.18
CA ALA A 5 -5.68 -8.59 -9.44
C ALA A 5 -5.43 -9.82 -10.32
N ARG A 6 -5.48 -9.61 -11.62
CA ARG A 6 -5.17 -10.59 -12.66
C ARG A 6 -3.92 -10.17 -13.41
N PRO A 7 -3.24 -11.08 -14.11
CA PRO A 7 -2.11 -10.70 -14.97
C PRO A 7 -2.42 -9.59 -15.97
N SER A 8 -3.68 -9.51 -16.44
CA SER A 8 -4.16 -8.47 -17.35
C SER A 8 -4.26 -7.08 -16.74
N ASP A 9 -4.21 -6.94 -15.41
CA ASP A 9 -4.24 -5.64 -14.72
C ASP A 9 -2.85 -5.00 -14.64
N TRP A 10 -1.80 -5.67 -15.12
CA TRP A 10 -0.41 -5.23 -15.02
C TRP A 10 -0.17 -3.80 -15.51
N GLU A 11 -0.61 -3.49 -16.72
CA GLU A 11 -0.35 -2.19 -17.35
C GLU A 11 -0.95 -1.03 -16.55
N GLU A 12 -2.19 -1.21 -16.07
CA GLU A 12 -2.87 -0.21 -15.25
C GLU A 12 -2.22 -0.05 -13.86
N ILE A 13 -1.85 -1.16 -13.24
CA ILE A 13 -1.15 -1.13 -11.95
C ILE A 13 0.22 -0.46 -12.11
N GLN A 14 0.96 -0.75 -13.18
CA GLN A 14 2.25 -0.12 -13.43
C GLN A 14 2.10 1.38 -13.64
N ARG A 15 1.12 1.80 -14.43
CA ARG A 15 0.82 3.23 -14.62
C ARG A 15 0.56 3.96 -13.30
N LEU A 16 -0.23 3.35 -12.42
CA LEU A 16 -0.52 3.88 -11.10
C LEU A 16 0.72 3.83 -10.19
N SER A 17 1.54 2.79 -10.30
CA SER A 17 2.79 2.67 -9.54
C SER A 17 3.78 3.78 -9.90
N VAL A 18 3.87 4.18 -11.15
CA VAL A 18 4.69 5.33 -11.58
C VAL A 18 4.20 6.62 -10.91
N GLN A 19 2.88 6.85 -10.86
CA GLN A 19 2.32 8.04 -10.20
C GLN A 19 2.76 8.15 -8.73
N ILE A 20 2.62 7.08 -7.95
CA ILE A 20 2.97 7.11 -6.53
C ILE A 20 4.49 7.13 -6.33
N HIS A 21 5.25 6.45 -7.17
CA HIS A 21 6.71 6.44 -7.10
C HIS A 21 7.30 7.83 -7.37
N ASP A 22 6.78 8.54 -8.35
CA ASP A 22 7.22 9.91 -8.66
C ASP A 22 6.96 10.89 -7.51
N LEU A 23 5.87 10.71 -6.75
CA LEU A 23 5.64 11.46 -5.52
C LEU A 23 6.72 11.17 -4.47
N HIS A 24 7.10 9.90 -4.28
CA HIS A 24 8.18 9.52 -3.36
C HIS A 24 9.51 10.12 -3.80
N ALA A 25 9.82 10.12 -5.09
CA ALA A 25 11.03 10.72 -5.63
C ALA A 25 11.07 12.25 -5.43
N ALA A 26 9.93 12.92 -5.50
CA ALA A 26 9.81 14.34 -5.22
C ALA A 26 10.08 14.67 -3.75
N TRP A 27 9.62 13.85 -2.81
CA TRP A 27 9.84 14.06 -1.37
C TRP A 27 11.21 13.60 -0.89
N ARG A 28 11.71 12.51 -1.45
CA ARG A 28 12.98 11.89 -1.03
C ARG A 28 13.87 11.58 -2.24
N PRO A 29 14.37 12.65 -2.92
CA PRO A 29 15.29 12.47 -4.06
C PRO A 29 16.64 11.86 -3.66
N ASP A 30 16.95 11.84 -2.37
CA ASP A 30 18.11 11.15 -1.78
C ASP A 30 17.95 9.63 -1.73
N ILE A 31 16.71 9.12 -1.88
CA ILE A 31 16.39 7.69 -1.83
C ILE A 31 15.84 7.19 -3.17
N TYR A 32 14.98 7.96 -3.82
CA TYR A 32 14.22 7.56 -5.00
C TYR A 32 14.54 8.44 -6.19
N PHE A 33 14.54 7.86 -7.37
CA PHE A 33 14.55 8.55 -8.65
C PHE A 33 13.49 7.94 -9.56
N HIS A 34 13.12 8.63 -10.64
CA HIS A 34 12.11 8.15 -11.58
C HIS A 34 12.44 6.76 -12.11
N SER A 35 11.43 5.90 -12.17
CA SER A 35 11.49 4.58 -12.76
C SER A 35 10.24 4.34 -13.61
N GLU A 36 10.42 3.78 -14.80
CA GLU A 36 9.32 3.37 -15.67
C GLU A 36 8.65 2.08 -15.17
N GLU A 37 9.33 1.32 -14.32
CA GLU A 37 8.85 0.06 -13.77
C GLU A 37 9.17 -0.06 -12.27
N PRO A 38 8.59 0.84 -11.41
CA PRO A 38 8.85 0.82 -9.98
C PRO A 38 8.29 -0.43 -9.28
N TYR A 39 7.29 -1.10 -9.87
CA TYR A 39 6.77 -2.38 -9.43
C TYR A 39 7.10 -3.44 -10.48
N PRO A 40 8.25 -4.16 -10.37
CA PRO A 40 8.71 -5.08 -11.39
C PRO A 40 7.69 -6.17 -11.71
N ARG A 41 7.53 -6.51 -12.99
CA ARG A 41 6.54 -7.48 -13.45
C ARG A 41 6.69 -8.84 -12.76
N GLU A 42 7.91 -9.30 -12.56
CA GLU A 42 8.16 -10.58 -11.86
C GLU A 42 7.61 -10.58 -10.44
N LYS A 43 7.85 -9.48 -9.71
CA LYS A 43 7.32 -9.30 -8.34
C LYS A 43 5.80 -9.25 -8.34
N PHE A 44 5.21 -8.53 -9.28
CA PHE A 44 3.76 -8.47 -9.45
C PHE A 44 3.14 -9.85 -9.68
N LEU A 45 3.73 -10.66 -10.57
CA LEU A 45 3.23 -12.01 -10.85
C LEU A 45 3.39 -12.94 -9.63
N GLU A 46 4.46 -12.80 -8.85
CA GLU A 46 4.64 -13.50 -7.58
C GLU A 46 3.55 -13.11 -6.57
N ASP A 47 3.35 -11.82 -6.38
CA ASP A 47 2.36 -11.29 -5.42
C ASP A 47 0.92 -11.68 -5.82
N ILE A 48 0.61 -11.77 -7.11
CA ILE A 48 -0.67 -12.31 -7.60
C ILE A 48 -0.84 -13.78 -7.20
N ARG A 49 0.19 -14.59 -7.40
CA ARG A 49 0.14 -16.02 -7.01
C ARG A 49 -0.14 -16.19 -5.53
N GLU A 50 0.41 -15.31 -4.70
CA GLU A 50 0.18 -15.29 -3.26
C GLU A 50 -1.13 -14.60 -2.86
N ARG A 51 -1.91 -14.09 -3.83
CA ARG A 51 -3.18 -13.40 -3.61
C ARG A 51 -3.03 -12.12 -2.76
N MET A 52 -1.94 -11.38 -2.98
CA MET A 52 -1.58 -10.19 -2.21
C MET A 52 -1.77 -8.87 -2.98
N VAL A 53 -2.29 -8.91 -4.21
CA VAL A 53 -2.56 -7.71 -5.01
C VAL A 53 -4.05 -7.62 -5.32
N TYR A 54 -4.61 -6.44 -5.06
CA TYR A 54 -6.02 -6.15 -5.33
C TYR A 54 -6.13 -4.86 -6.14
N VAL A 55 -7.07 -4.84 -7.06
CA VAL A 55 -7.45 -3.64 -7.83
C VAL A 55 -8.81 -3.13 -7.36
N ALA A 56 -8.92 -1.82 -7.25
CA ALA A 56 -10.20 -1.15 -7.05
C ALA A 56 -10.82 -0.88 -8.42
N LYS A 57 -11.98 -1.45 -8.68
CA LYS A 57 -12.74 -1.21 -9.92
C LYS A 57 -14.01 -0.41 -9.61
N ILE A 58 -14.26 0.61 -10.41
CA ILE A 58 -15.49 1.40 -10.40
C ILE A 58 -15.99 1.41 -11.85
N ASP A 59 -17.20 0.89 -12.08
CA ASP A 59 -17.79 0.74 -13.41
C ASP A 59 -16.85 0.07 -14.44
N GLY A 60 -16.10 -0.94 -13.98
CA GLY A 60 -15.13 -1.68 -14.79
C GLY A 60 -13.78 -0.98 -15.03
N ILE A 61 -13.63 0.26 -14.58
CA ILE A 61 -12.40 1.05 -14.73
C ILE A 61 -11.53 0.90 -13.47
N THR A 62 -10.22 0.74 -13.65
CA THR A 62 -9.27 0.68 -12.54
C THR A 62 -9.13 2.05 -11.88
N ALA A 63 -9.63 2.16 -10.66
CA ALA A 63 -9.59 3.38 -9.84
C ALA A 63 -8.39 3.41 -8.90
N GLY A 64 -7.76 2.27 -8.66
CA GLY A 64 -6.62 2.17 -7.75
C GLY A 64 -6.17 0.72 -7.55
N TYR A 65 -5.16 0.53 -6.73
CA TYR A 65 -4.68 -0.79 -6.34
C TYR A 65 -4.11 -0.78 -4.92
N VAL A 66 -4.00 -1.96 -4.33
CA VAL A 66 -3.25 -2.20 -3.09
C VAL A 66 -2.35 -3.42 -3.26
N VAL A 67 -1.18 -3.38 -2.61
CA VAL A 67 -0.28 -4.51 -2.43
C VAL A 67 -0.17 -4.78 -0.94
N LEU A 68 -0.34 -6.04 -0.55
CA LEU A 68 -0.39 -6.49 0.83
C LEU A 68 0.72 -7.52 1.08
N ALA A 69 1.10 -7.66 2.34
CA ALA A 69 1.97 -8.75 2.79
C ALA A 69 1.54 -9.22 4.18
N VAL A 70 1.43 -10.53 4.37
CA VAL A 70 1.21 -11.10 5.70
C VAL A 70 2.56 -11.24 6.39
N MET A 71 2.65 -10.72 7.61
CA MET A 71 3.85 -10.77 8.43
C MET A 71 3.59 -11.49 9.74
N HIS A 72 4.56 -12.26 10.17
CA HIS A 72 4.59 -12.86 11.50
C HIS A 72 5.70 -12.19 12.32
N LYS A 73 5.34 -11.70 13.50
CA LYS A 73 6.28 -11.16 14.48
C LYS A 73 6.15 -11.97 15.77
N GLY A 74 7.28 -12.23 16.40
CA GLY A 74 7.35 -12.96 17.65
C GLY A 74 8.79 -13.31 17.94
N GLY A 75 9.04 -13.90 19.09
CA GLY A 75 10.36 -14.32 19.54
C GLY A 75 10.50 -14.22 21.06
N PRO A 76 11.71 -14.45 21.62
CA PRO A 76 11.93 -14.36 23.05
C PRO A 76 11.49 -12.99 23.63
N GLY A 77 10.56 -13.01 24.58
CA GLY A 77 10.08 -11.79 25.23
C GLY A 77 9.09 -10.94 24.43
N THR A 78 8.60 -11.44 23.31
CA THR A 78 7.62 -10.73 22.47
C THR A 78 6.36 -11.57 22.27
N VAL A 79 5.23 -10.90 22.10
CA VAL A 79 3.95 -11.55 21.78
C VAL A 79 3.94 -11.97 20.33
N ASP A 80 3.51 -13.18 20.03
CA ASP A 80 3.32 -13.65 18.66
C ASP A 80 2.16 -12.91 18.02
N GLN A 81 2.42 -12.33 16.85
CA GLN A 81 1.44 -11.57 16.10
C GLN A 81 1.46 -11.95 14.61
N LYS A 82 0.28 -12.03 14.04
CA LYS A 82 0.07 -12.08 12.60
C LYS A 82 -0.47 -10.72 12.16
N LEU A 83 0.24 -10.05 11.27
CA LEU A 83 -0.05 -8.68 10.86
C LEU A 83 -0.26 -8.64 9.34
N LEU A 84 -1.13 -7.74 8.88
CA LEU A 84 -1.23 -7.42 7.45
C LEU A 84 -0.51 -6.11 7.19
N ARG A 85 0.53 -6.14 6.37
CA ARG A 85 1.24 -4.95 5.93
C ARG A 85 0.62 -4.44 4.64
N LEU A 86 0.24 -3.18 4.64
CA LEU A 86 -0.12 -2.43 3.44
C LEU A 86 1.17 -1.90 2.82
N GLU A 87 1.68 -2.62 1.82
CA GLU A 87 2.95 -2.29 1.14
C GLU A 87 2.79 -1.08 0.21
N SER A 88 1.67 -1.03 -0.50
CA SER A 88 1.35 0.05 -1.43
C SER A 88 -0.15 0.27 -1.52
N ILE A 89 -0.55 1.51 -1.63
CA ILE A 89 -1.91 1.93 -1.96
C ILE A 89 -1.83 3.12 -2.91
N CYS A 90 -2.54 3.06 -3.99
CA CYS A 90 -2.65 4.17 -4.92
C CYS A 90 -4.08 4.32 -5.40
N VAL A 91 -4.57 5.56 -5.44
CA VAL A 91 -5.82 5.95 -6.09
C VAL A 91 -5.46 6.79 -7.31
N GLU A 92 -6.11 6.52 -8.45
CA GLU A 92 -5.95 7.31 -9.67
C GLU A 92 -6.06 8.81 -9.36
N GLU A 93 -5.08 9.57 -9.80
CA GLU A 93 -4.93 10.98 -9.45
C GLU A 93 -6.18 11.81 -9.77
N SER A 94 -6.78 11.59 -10.94
CA SER A 94 -7.94 12.34 -11.43
C SER A 94 -9.21 12.18 -10.59
N ILE A 95 -9.28 11.13 -9.74
CA ILE A 95 -10.46 10.81 -8.93
C ILE A 95 -10.18 10.80 -7.42
N ARG A 96 -9.03 11.32 -6.99
CA ARG A 96 -8.72 11.50 -5.56
C ARG A 96 -9.69 12.50 -4.93
N GLY A 97 -9.83 12.44 -3.60
CA GLY A 97 -10.72 13.35 -2.85
C GLY A 97 -12.19 12.92 -2.79
N HIS A 98 -12.56 11.80 -3.41
CA HIS A 98 -13.95 11.29 -3.44
C HIS A 98 -14.19 10.11 -2.48
N GLY A 99 -13.32 9.89 -1.50
CA GLY A 99 -13.47 8.85 -0.50
C GLY A 99 -13.03 7.45 -0.92
N ILE A 100 -12.56 7.25 -2.15
CA ILE A 100 -12.12 5.95 -2.69
C ILE A 100 -11.03 5.33 -1.82
N GLY A 101 -10.01 6.10 -1.47
CA GLY A 101 -8.92 5.63 -0.62
C GLY A 101 -9.39 5.15 0.74
N LYS A 102 -10.34 5.86 1.35
CA LYS A 102 -10.93 5.45 2.64
C LYS A 102 -11.67 4.12 2.51
N THR A 103 -12.46 3.96 1.47
CA THR A 103 -13.15 2.68 1.19
C THR A 103 -12.14 1.55 1.00
N MET A 104 -11.07 1.78 0.22
CA MET A 104 -10.02 0.78 0.02
C MET A 104 -9.35 0.37 1.35
N VAL A 105 -9.06 1.32 2.24
CA VAL A 105 -8.48 1.04 3.57
C VAL A 105 -9.44 0.20 4.43
N GLU A 106 -10.75 0.50 4.41
CA GLU A 106 -11.73 -0.30 5.14
C GLU A 106 -11.84 -1.73 4.59
N GLU A 107 -11.76 -1.92 3.29
CA GLU A 107 -11.71 -3.26 2.68
C GLU A 107 -10.42 -4.00 3.02
N VAL A 108 -9.27 -3.31 3.06
CA VAL A 108 -8.00 -3.90 3.55
C VAL A 108 -8.13 -4.37 5.01
N ARG A 109 -8.81 -3.57 5.86
CA ARG A 109 -9.11 -3.97 7.24
C ARG A 109 -9.96 -5.25 7.30
N ALA A 110 -10.97 -5.36 6.44
CA ALA A 110 -11.79 -6.56 6.33
C ALA A 110 -10.96 -7.78 5.87
N LEU A 111 -10.05 -7.60 4.90
CA LEU A 111 -9.12 -8.64 4.47
C LEU A 111 -8.19 -9.06 5.61
N ALA A 112 -7.67 -8.12 6.40
CA ALA A 112 -6.84 -8.44 7.56
C ALA A 112 -7.57 -9.36 8.54
N LYS A 113 -8.84 -9.04 8.82
CA LYS A 113 -9.69 -9.89 9.67
C LYS A 113 -9.89 -11.28 9.05
N ALA A 114 -10.16 -11.37 7.76
CA ALA A 114 -10.34 -12.64 7.05
C ALA A 114 -9.07 -13.49 7.06
N PHE A 115 -7.89 -12.87 7.01
CA PHE A 115 -6.59 -13.55 7.09
C PHE A 115 -6.18 -13.91 8.53
N GLY A 116 -6.97 -13.54 9.54
CA GLY A 116 -6.65 -13.76 10.94
C GLY A 116 -5.53 -12.86 11.47
N CYS A 117 -5.31 -11.70 10.84
CA CYS A 117 -4.36 -10.71 11.29
C CYS A 117 -4.95 -9.85 12.42
N SER A 118 -4.13 -9.50 13.39
CA SER A 118 -4.54 -8.67 14.53
C SER A 118 -4.51 -7.17 14.23
N GLN A 119 -3.70 -6.75 13.24
CA GLN A 119 -3.52 -5.35 12.87
C GLN A 119 -3.21 -5.21 11.38
N VAL A 120 -3.52 -4.04 10.84
CA VAL A 120 -2.96 -3.53 9.58
C VAL A 120 -1.84 -2.57 9.95
N ILE A 121 -0.66 -2.74 9.36
CA ILE A 121 0.48 -1.85 9.54
C ILE A 121 0.94 -1.27 8.21
N LEU A 122 1.56 -0.10 8.25
CA LEU A 122 2.15 0.53 7.07
C LEU A 122 3.32 1.44 7.46
N GLY A 123 4.14 1.79 6.49
CA GLY A 123 5.15 2.83 6.61
C GLY A 123 4.77 4.03 5.74
N VAL A 124 5.05 5.23 6.24
CA VAL A 124 4.84 6.48 5.50
C VAL A 124 5.97 7.45 5.84
N HIS A 125 6.49 8.15 4.82
CA HIS A 125 7.47 9.20 5.05
C HIS A 125 6.82 10.41 5.73
N PRO A 126 7.45 11.00 6.76
CA PRO A 126 6.88 12.15 7.48
C PRO A 126 6.70 13.39 6.58
N GLU A 127 7.47 13.50 5.49
CA GLU A 127 7.32 14.55 4.49
C GLU A 127 5.98 14.48 3.74
N ASN A 128 5.33 13.32 3.74
CA ASN A 128 4.01 13.13 3.15
C ASN A 128 2.91 13.43 4.19
N ASP A 129 2.78 14.70 4.56
CA ASP A 129 1.79 15.15 5.55
C ASP A 129 0.35 14.76 5.16
N ALA A 130 0.04 14.82 3.86
CA ALA A 130 -1.29 14.48 3.36
C ALA A 130 -1.63 12.99 3.62
N ALA A 131 -0.67 12.08 3.39
CA ALA A 131 -0.86 10.65 3.66
C ALA A 131 -0.94 10.38 5.17
N VAL A 132 -0.06 10.98 5.98
CA VAL A 132 -0.11 10.84 7.44
C VAL A 132 -1.49 11.26 7.97
N GLY A 133 -1.98 12.43 7.57
CA GLY A 133 -3.31 12.91 7.96
C GLY A 133 -4.44 12.02 7.46
N PHE A 134 -4.33 11.50 6.25
CA PHE A 134 -5.30 10.55 5.68
C PHE A 134 -5.38 9.27 6.51
N TYR A 135 -4.23 8.65 6.83
CA TYR A 135 -4.22 7.41 7.63
C TYR A 135 -4.73 7.65 9.05
N GLN A 136 -4.38 8.78 9.67
CA GLN A 136 -4.92 9.13 10.99
C GLN A 136 -6.45 9.28 10.97
N LYS A 137 -7.01 9.88 9.93
CA LYS A 137 -8.48 9.95 9.72
C LYS A 137 -9.11 8.56 9.49
N CYS A 138 -8.34 7.60 8.97
CA CYS A 138 -8.75 6.20 8.85
C CYS A 138 -8.57 5.40 10.15
N GLY A 139 -8.12 6.03 11.24
CA GLY A 139 -7.96 5.39 12.55
C GLY A 139 -6.59 4.78 12.82
N PHE A 140 -5.60 5.02 11.94
CA PHE A 140 -4.22 4.61 12.22
C PHE A 140 -3.58 5.51 13.27
N THR A 141 -2.73 4.91 14.09
CA THR A 141 -1.90 5.61 15.09
C THR A 141 -0.42 5.32 14.82
N ILE A 142 0.44 6.25 15.18
CA ILE A 142 1.89 6.06 15.06
C ILE A 142 2.33 5.01 16.08
N GLN A 143 2.99 3.94 15.59
CA GLN A 143 3.50 2.87 16.46
C GLN A 143 5.00 3.00 16.73
N ASN A 144 5.78 3.55 15.81
CA ASN A 144 7.21 3.76 15.97
C ASN A 144 7.67 4.93 15.10
N ILE A 145 8.85 5.43 15.39
CA ILE A 145 9.50 6.49 14.62
C ILE A 145 10.90 6.01 14.22
N GLY A 146 11.16 5.97 12.92
CA GLY A 146 12.51 5.77 12.37
C GLY A 146 13.29 7.08 12.36
N MET A 147 14.55 7.05 12.73
CA MET A 147 15.44 8.20 12.73
C MET A 147 16.73 7.87 11.99
N GLN A 148 17.33 8.87 11.35
CA GLN A 148 18.58 8.72 10.62
C GLN A 148 19.52 9.89 10.90
N LYS A 149 20.83 9.68 10.72
CA LYS A 149 21.85 10.71 10.80
C LYS A 149 22.91 10.44 9.74
N LYS A 150 23.26 11.45 8.93
CA LYS A 150 24.41 11.35 8.03
C LYS A 150 25.69 11.24 8.82
N VAL A 151 26.62 10.43 8.33
CA VAL A 151 27.95 10.20 8.91
C VAL A 151 28.94 11.23 8.38
#